data_eadf6d7a0a8e86a1300562ce41bd234e
#
_entry.id   eadf6d7a0a8e86a1300562ce41bd234e
#
_cell.length_a   1.000
_cell.length_b   1.000
_cell.length_c   1.000
_cell.angle_alpha   90.00
_cell.angle_beta   90.00
_cell.angle_gamma   90.00
#
_symmetry.space_group_name_H-M   'P 1'
#
loop_
_entity.id
_entity.type
_entity.pdbx_description
1 polymer ?
#
loop_
_entity_poly.entity_id
_entity_poly.type
_entity_poly.pdbx_seq_one_letter_code
_entity_poly.pdbx_strand_id
1 'polypeptide(L)'
;MKKRLFPLLIALSALAVSGSAAFYSVFGLSKLFAGASLQVIIMAGSLEFAKLVVASLLYQYWDTINKFLRAYLAIACFVLMIITSGGIYGFLSGAYQETATQSELLDKSLMIINQKQVRFQETKSDLTIEKSQINKSIADLRIALSNPAQIQYIDKESGTLITTSSSSARRALQNELTLATTSRDGINIKIEAVMDSINRTDMALLDKEISNEAESELGPLKYLAETTGQPMNEVVNWFLLLIIFVFDPLAIALVVAANMAFAQIRKLEDPQEEYFIARNTR
;
A
#
# COMPACT_ATOMS: atom_id res chain seq x y z
N MET A 1 17.25 44.78 18.55
CA MET A 1 17.32 43.42 17.93
C MET A 1 16.13 42.51 18.26
N LYS A 2 15.68 42.38 19.49
CA LYS A 2 14.55 41.49 19.87
C LYS A 2 13.20 41.82 19.20
N LYS A 3 12.93 43.12 18.91
CA LYS A 3 11.64 43.58 18.31
C LYS A 3 11.44 43.15 16.85
N ARG A 4 12.53 42.84 16.09
CA ARG A 4 12.48 42.40 14.69
C ARG A 4 12.47 40.89 14.53
N LEU A 5 12.81 40.13 15.57
CA LEU A 5 12.95 38.68 15.49
C LEU A 5 11.59 38.00 15.23
N PHE A 6 10.54 38.40 15.94
CA PHE A 6 9.22 37.78 15.81
C PHE A 6 8.58 37.99 14.44
N PRO A 7 8.53 39.20 13.85
CA PRO A 7 8.07 39.39 12.47
C PRO A 7 8.88 38.62 11.42
N LEU A 8 10.16 38.47 11.64
CA LEU A 8 11.03 37.68 10.73
C LEU A 8 10.69 36.18 10.81
N LEU A 9 10.36 35.67 12.01
CA LEU A 9 9.87 34.30 12.17
C LEU A 9 8.51 34.09 11.49
N ILE A 10 7.59 35.04 11.57
CA ILE A 10 6.31 34.96 10.85
C ILE A 10 6.57 34.94 9.33
N ALA A 11 7.44 35.80 8.83
CA ALA A 11 7.76 35.85 7.41
C ALA A 11 8.42 34.53 6.93
N LEU A 12 9.32 33.96 7.73
CA LEU A 12 9.96 32.69 7.42
C LEU A 12 8.94 31.54 7.38
N SER A 13 8.04 31.49 8.39
CA SER A 13 6.96 30.48 8.39
C SER A 13 5.98 30.68 7.24
N ALA A 14 5.64 31.92 6.90
CA ALA A 14 4.82 32.23 5.73
C ALA A 14 5.44 31.74 4.43
N LEU A 15 6.75 31.98 4.22
CA LEU A 15 7.47 31.50 3.07
C LEU A 15 7.58 29.97 3.02
N ALA A 16 7.81 29.33 4.17
CA ALA A 16 7.89 27.87 4.25
C ALA A 16 6.54 27.22 3.89
N VAL A 17 5.44 27.68 4.49
CA VAL A 17 4.10 27.14 4.22
C VAL A 17 3.67 27.43 2.78
N SER A 18 3.87 28.68 2.30
CA SER A 18 3.51 29.04 0.93
C SER A 18 4.36 28.31 -0.11
N GLY A 19 5.66 28.12 0.16
CA GLY A 19 6.55 27.36 -0.73
C GLY A 19 6.16 25.89 -0.82
N SER A 20 5.81 25.27 0.31
CA SER A 20 5.31 23.89 0.34
C SER A 20 3.95 23.77 -0.37
N ALA A 21 3.01 24.69 -0.13
CA ALA A 21 1.71 24.72 -0.79
C ALA A 21 1.88 24.84 -2.32
N ALA A 22 2.75 25.77 -2.77
CA ALA A 22 3.06 25.96 -4.18
C ALA A 22 3.67 24.70 -4.81
N PHE A 23 4.59 24.04 -4.11
CA PHE A 23 5.20 22.81 -4.60
C PHE A 23 4.14 21.72 -4.83
N TYR A 24 3.34 21.40 -3.84
CA TYR A 24 2.32 20.36 -3.95
C TYR A 24 1.21 20.71 -4.95
N SER A 25 0.78 21.97 -4.99
CA SER A 25 -0.21 22.46 -5.94
C SER A 25 0.26 22.33 -7.38
N VAL A 26 1.47 22.84 -7.69
CA VAL A 26 2.06 22.83 -9.03
C VAL A 26 2.32 21.40 -9.53
N PHE A 27 2.91 20.55 -8.68
CA PHE A 27 3.15 19.15 -9.03
C PHE A 27 1.84 18.37 -9.20
N GLY A 28 0.86 18.59 -8.33
CA GLY A 28 -0.45 17.94 -8.45
C GLY A 28 -1.16 18.31 -9.75
N LEU A 29 -1.23 19.59 -10.08
CA LEU A 29 -1.79 20.04 -11.35
C LEU A 29 -1.02 19.48 -12.56
N SER A 30 0.32 19.42 -12.49
CA SER A 30 1.11 18.85 -13.57
C SER A 30 0.87 17.37 -13.82
N LYS A 31 0.60 16.58 -12.75
CA LYS A 31 0.23 15.16 -12.86
C LYS A 31 -1.17 14.98 -13.47
N LEU A 32 -2.13 15.85 -13.16
CA LEU A 32 -3.47 15.83 -13.76
C LEU A 32 -3.44 16.09 -15.28
N PHE A 33 -2.45 16.85 -15.75
CA PHE A 33 -2.28 17.19 -17.17
C PHE A 33 -0.94 16.66 -17.71
N ALA A 34 -0.71 15.36 -17.57
CA ALA A 34 0.56 14.70 -17.89
C ALA A 34 1.06 14.97 -19.34
N GLY A 35 0.15 15.15 -20.31
CA GLY A 35 0.50 15.48 -21.69
C GLY A 35 1.05 16.90 -21.92
N ALA A 36 0.91 17.81 -20.95
CA ALA A 36 1.36 19.20 -21.00
C ALA A 36 2.01 19.64 -19.68
N SER A 37 2.69 18.74 -18.99
CA SER A 37 3.18 18.94 -17.63
C SER A 37 4.05 20.18 -17.45
N LEU A 38 4.97 20.46 -18.38
CA LEU A 38 5.86 21.63 -18.31
C LEU A 38 5.08 22.95 -18.42
N GLN A 39 4.13 23.03 -19.34
CA GLN A 39 3.27 24.21 -19.53
C GLN A 39 2.43 24.47 -18.27
N VAL A 40 1.89 23.40 -17.69
CA VAL A 40 1.10 23.47 -16.45
C VAL A 40 1.95 23.90 -15.26
N ILE A 41 3.20 23.43 -15.14
CA ILE A 41 4.12 23.86 -14.09
C ILE A 41 4.36 25.37 -14.15
N ILE A 42 4.64 25.92 -15.36
CA ILE A 42 4.87 27.35 -15.55
C ILE A 42 3.61 28.16 -15.21
N MET A 43 2.45 27.72 -15.71
CA MET A 43 1.17 28.36 -15.45
C MET A 43 0.81 28.33 -13.96
N ALA A 44 0.84 27.16 -13.35
CA ALA A 44 0.46 26.97 -11.95
C ALA A 44 1.43 27.72 -11.01
N GLY A 45 2.74 27.69 -11.28
CA GLY A 45 3.72 28.46 -10.52
C GLY A 45 3.48 29.97 -10.61
N SER A 46 3.11 30.47 -11.79
CA SER A 46 2.74 31.89 -11.97
C SER A 46 1.47 32.25 -11.18
N LEU A 47 0.47 31.36 -11.17
CA LEU A 47 -0.77 31.57 -10.40
C LEU A 47 -0.53 31.54 -8.88
N GLU A 48 0.32 30.66 -8.39
CA GLU A 48 0.71 30.62 -6.97
C GLU A 48 1.40 31.92 -6.54
N PHE A 49 2.33 32.41 -7.35
CA PHE A 49 2.98 33.68 -7.09
C PHE A 49 1.98 34.85 -7.11
N ALA A 50 1.12 34.88 -8.14
CA ALA A 50 0.08 35.93 -8.26
C ALA A 50 -0.89 35.92 -7.07
N LYS A 51 -1.28 34.76 -6.56
CA LYS A 51 -2.14 34.59 -5.37
C LYS A 51 -1.56 35.32 -4.16
N LEU A 52 -0.28 35.14 -3.86
CA LEU A 52 0.39 35.76 -2.72
C LEU A 52 0.52 37.26 -2.89
N VAL A 53 0.84 37.71 -4.11
CA VAL A 53 0.93 39.15 -4.43
C VAL A 53 -0.43 39.83 -4.32
N VAL A 54 -1.49 39.21 -4.87
CA VAL A 54 -2.86 39.74 -4.80
C VAL A 54 -3.35 39.81 -3.36
N ALA A 55 -3.11 38.77 -2.54
CA ALA A 55 -3.46 38.77 -1.13
C ALA A 55 -2.76 39.89 -0.36
N SER A 56 -1.46 40.09 -0.63
CA SER A 56 -0.64 41.16 -0.03
C SER A 56 -1.13 42.56 -0.46
N LEU A 57 -1.46 42.72 -1.76
CA LEU A 57 -1.99 43.96 -2.32
C LEU A 57 -3.37 44.30 -1.75
N LEU A 58 -4.27 43.34 -1.65
CA LEU A 58 -5.58 43.53 -1.02
C LEU A 58 -5.45 43.99 0.44
N TYR A 59 -4.51 43.42 1.20
CA TYR A 59 -4.25 43.80 2.56
C TYR A 59 -3.68 45.22 2.65
N GLN A 60 -2.64 45.59 1.87
CA GLN A 60 -1.93 46.84 1.98
C GLN A 60 -2.75 48.03 1.44
N TYR A 61 -3.53 47.82 0.40
CA TYR A 61 -4.22 48.88 -0.34
C TYR A 61 -5.74 48.76 -0.28
N TRP A 62 -6.29 48.06 0.72
CA TRP A 62 -7.73 47.82 0.86
C TRP A 62 -8.61 49.07 0.71
N ASP A 63 -8.22 50.15 1.35
CA ASP A 63 -8.99 51.42 1.35
C ASP A 63 -8.74 52.32 0.15
N THR A 64 -7.62 52.10 -0.55
CA THR A 64 -7.19 52.90 -1.71
C THR A 64 -7.68 52.30 -3.04
N ILE A 65 -7.91 51.00 -3.11
CA ILE A 65 -8.35 50.31 -4.32
C ILE A 65 -9.84 50.59 -4.59
N ASN A 66 -10.20 50.87 -5.86
CA ASN A 66 -11.57 50.99 -6.32
C ASN A 66 -12.38 49.74 -5.94
N LYS A 67 -13.63 49.94 -5.49
CA LYS A 67 -14.53 48.88 -5.03
C LYS A 67 -14.72 47.76 -6.02
N PHE A 68 -14.80 48.08 -7.33
CA PHE A 68 -14.88 47.06 -8.40
C PHE A 68 -13.63 46.20 -8.48
N LEU A 69 -12.46 46.83 -8.51
CA LEU A 69 -11.18 46.13 -8.56
C LEU A 69 -10.93 45.28 -7.31
N ARG A 70 -11.32 45.81 -6.13
CA ARG A 70 -11.27 45.12 -4.84
C ARG A 70 -12.09 43.80 -4.88
N ALA A 71 -13.34 43.91 -5.31
CA ALA A 71 -14.25 42.78 -5.41
C ALA A 71 -13.71 41.74 -6.41
N TYR A 72 -13.24 42.19 -7.59
CA TYR A 72 -12.65 41.31 -8.58
C TYR A 72 -11.42 40.56 -8.07
N LEU A 73 -10.46 41.26 -7.45
CA LEU A 73 -9.25 40.66 -6.92
C LEU A 73 -9.54 39.69 -5.76
N ALA A 74 -10.52 40.00 -4.89
CA ALA A 74 -10.94 39.12 -3.81
C ALA A 74 -11.55 37.82 -4.35
N ILE A 75 -12.46 37.92 -5.32
CA ILE A 75 -13.07 36.75 -5.98
C ILE A 75 -11.99 35.97 -6.74
N ALA A 76 -11.10 36.64 -7.47
CA ALA A 76 -10.02 35.97 -8.19
C ALA A 76 -9.09 35.22 -7.22
N CYS A 77 -8.72 35.82 -6.10
CA CYS A 77 -7.91 35.16 -5.07
C CYS A 77 -8.61 33.91 -4.50
N PHE A 78 -9.91 34.00 -4.24
CA PHE A 78 -10.71 32.87 -3.77
C PHE A 78 -10.80 31.74 -4.81
N VAL A 79 -11.03 32.07 -6.08
CA VAL A 79 -11.03 31.07 -7.17
C VAL A 79 -9.66 30.44 -7.34
N LEU A 80 -8.59 31.22 -7.25
CA LEU A 80 -7.22 30.70 -7.29
C LEU A 80 -6.97 29.72 -6.14
N MET A 81 -7.44 30.02 -4.92
CA MET A 81 -7.34 29.06 -3.79
C MET A 81 -8.02 27.74 -4.13
N ILE A 82 -9.23 27.76 -4.70
CA ILE A 82 -9.94 26.52 -5.06
C ILE A 82 -9.15 25.72 -6.09
N ILE A 83 -8.62 26.38 -7.13
CA ILE A 83 -7.84 25.71 -8.18
C ILE A 83 -6.56 25.10 -7.62
N THR A 84 -5.83 25.85 -6.81
CA THR A 84 -4.57 25.40 -6.22
C THR A 84 -4.78 24.31 -5.17
N SER A 85 -5.85 24.40 -4.38
CA SER A 85 -6.32 23.35 -3.49
C SER A 85 -6.63 22.05 -4.24
N GLY A 86 -7.25 22.13 -5.43
CA GLY A 86 -7.45 20.99 -6.31
C GLY A 86 -6.13 20.34 -6.77
N GLY A 87 -5.08 21.14 -6.99
CA GLY A 87 -3.75 20.64 -7.26
C GLY A 87 -3.15 19.86 -6.09
N ILE A 88 -3.21 20.40 -4.88
CA ILE A 88 -2.75 19.71 -3.67
C ILE A 88 -3.53 18.40 -3.45
N TYR A 89 -4.85 18.45 -3.65
CA TYR A 89 -5.69 17.25 -3.58
C TYR A 89 -5.25 16.19 -4.58
N GLY A 90 -5.02 16.58 -5.83
CA GLY A 90 -4.55 15.68 -6.88
C GLY A 90 -3.19 15.04 -6.56
N PHE A 91 -2.27 15.80 -5.96
CA PHE A 91 -0.98 15.28 -5.52
C PHE A 91 -1.12 14.25 -4.40
N LEU A 92 -1.81 14.61 -3.33
CA LEU A 92 -1.95 13.76 -2.14
C LEU A 92 -2.82 12.52 -2.41
N SER A 93 -3.93 12.68 -3.15
CA SER A 93 -4.77 11.55 -3.54
C SER A 93 -4.06 10.59 -4.48
N GLY A 94 -3.23 11.11 -5.39
CA GLY A 94 -2.39 10.29 -6.26
C GLY A 94 -1.36 9.47 -5.49
N ALA A 95 -0.68 10.08 -4.52
CA ALA A 95 0.24 9.37 -3.63
C ALA A 95 -0.46 8.27 -2.82
N TYR A 96 -1.64 8.59 -2.24
CA TYR A 96 -2.45 7.59 -1.55
C TYR A 96 -2.87 6.43 -2.46
N GLN A 97 -3.34 6.72 -3.68
CA GLN A 97 -3.77 5.68 -4.62
C GLN A 97 -2.61 4.77 -5.03
N GLU A 98 -1.40 5.30 -5.16
CA GLU A 98 -0.21 4.52 -5.46
C GLU A 98 0.07 3.51 -4.33
N THR A 99 0.11 3.97 -3.07
CA THR A 99 0.31 3.11 -1.89
C THR A 99 -0.85 2.11 -1.72
N ALA A 100 -2.10 2.55 -1.91
CA ALA A 100 -3.28 1.67 -1.83
C ALA A 100 -3.27 0.57 -2.90
N THR A 101 -2.86 0.90 -4.13
CA THR A 101 -2.74 -0.07 -5.22
C THR A 101 -1.63 -1.09 -4.92
N GLN A 102 -0.50 -0.67 -4.37
CA GLN A 102 0.57 -1.58 -3.95
C GLN A 102 0.10 -2.53 -2.85
N SER A 103 -0.65 -2.03 -1.85
CA SER A 103 -1.25 -2.86 -0.80
C SER A 103 -2.22 -3.88 -1.38
N GLU A 104 -3.11 -3.48 -2.30
CA GLU A 104 -4.07 -4.39 -2.95
C GLU A 104 -3.38 -5.48 -3.79
N LEU A 105 -2.32 -5.14 -4.52
CA LEU A 105 -1.53 -6.10 -5.29
C LEU A 105 -0.82 -7.10 -4.37
N LEU A 106 -0.34 -6.64 -3.23
CA LEU A 106 0.26 -7.50 -2.23
C LEU A 106 -0.78 -8.47 -1.64
N ASP A 107 -1.95 -7.98 -1.21
CA ASP A 107 -3.04 -8.80 -0.69
C ASP A 107 -3.46 -9.88 -1.70
N LYS A 108 -3.59 -9.52 -2.98
CA LYS A 108 -3.86 -10.50 -4.06
C LYS A 108 -2.73 -11.53 -4.20
N SER A 109 -1.48 -11.10 -4.07
CA SER A 109 -0.34 -12.03 -4.15
C SER A 109 -0.30 -12.99 -2.97
N LEU A 110 -0.59 -12.52 -1.75
CA LEU A 110 -0.71 -13.34 -0.55
C LEU A 110 -1.87 -14.35 -0.67
N MET A 111 -3.02 -13.92 -1.19
CA MET A 111 -4.15 -14.82 -1.45
C MET A 111 -3.78 -15.94 -2.42
N ILE A 112 -3.06 -15.64 -3.50
CA ILE A 112 -2.61 -16.64 -4.48
C ILE A 112 -1.62 -17.63 -3.83
N ILE A 113 -0.69 -17.14 -3.01
CA ILE A 113 0.27 -17.98 -2.28
C ILE A 113 -0.47 -18.90 -1.31
N ASN A 114 -1.41 -18.38 -0.52
CA ASN A 114 -2.23 -19.18 0.39
C ASN A 114 -3.04 -20.26 -0.35
N GLN A 115 -3.63 -19.93 -1.49
CA GLN A 115 -4.34 -20.93 -2.31
C GLN A 115 -3.41 -22.05 -2.80
N LYS A 116 -2.16 -21.71 -3.21
CA LYS A 116 -1.17 -22.72 -3.59
C LYS A 116 -0.79 -23.59 -2.40
N GLN A 117 -0.60 -23.02 -1.23
CA GLN A 117 -0.28 -23.74 -0.01
C GLN A 117 -1.38 -24.75 0.34
N VAL A 118 -2.65 -24.35 0.31
CA VAL A 118 -3.79 -25.24 0.55
C VAL A 118 -3.78 -26.40 -0.44
N ARG A 119 -3.60 -26.15 -1.73
CA ARG A 119 -3.52 -27.23 -2.75
C ARG A 119 -2.37 -28.20 -2.50
N PHE A 120 -1.19 -27.70 -2.11
CA PHE A 120 -0.08 -28.57 -1.78
C PHE A 120 -0.35 -29.42 -0.53
N GLN A 121 -1.02 -28.85 0.48
CA GLN A 121 -1.43 -29.58 1.68
C GLN A 121 -2.46 -30.67 1.35
N GLU A 122 -3.45 -30.39 0.49
CA GLU A 122 -4.40 -31.37 -0.02
C GLU A 122 -3.67 -32.49 -0.76
N THR A 123 -2.77 -32.16 -1.70
CA THR A 123 -1.98 -33.16 -2.45
C THR A 123 -1.13 -34.02 -1.52
N LYS A 124 -0.52 -33.42 -0.47
CA LYS A 124 0.23 -34.18 0.55
C LYS A 124 -0.67 -35.13 1.31
N SER A 125 -1.89 -34.71 1.67
CA SER A 125 -2.88 -35.54 2.34
C SER A 125 -3.26 -36.74 1.49
N ASP A 126 -3.59 -36.53 0.21
CA ASP A 126 -3.97 -37.57 -0.74
C ASP A 126 -2.84 -38.60 -0.92
N LEU A 127 -1.61 -38.13 -1.15
CA LEU A 127 -0.45 -38.99 -1.26
C LEU A 127 -0.16 -39.78 0.03
N THR A 128 -0.45 -39.20 1.19
CA THR A 128 -0.30 -39.87 2.48
C THR A 128 -1.33 -40.98 2.65
N ILE A 129 -2.58 -40.76 2.21
CA ILE A 129 -3.64 -41.78 2.20
C ILE A 129 -3.27 -42.91 1.24
N GLU A 130 -2.83 -42.59 0.01
CA GLU A 130 -2.38 -43.57 -0.98
C GLU A 130 -1.22 -44.41 -0.44
N LYS A 131 -0.22 -43.77 0.18
CA LYS A 131 0.89 -44.45 0.87
C LYS A 131 0.39 -45.41 1.96
N SER A 132 -0.59 -45.02 2.74
CA SER A 132 -1.18 -45.83 3.78
C SER A 132 -1.83 -47.09 3.19
N GLN A 133 -2.58 -46.95 2.10
CA GLN A 133 -3.22 -48.05 1.39
C GLN A 133 -2.19 -49.04 0.83
N ILE A 134 -1.13 -48.52 0.20
CA ILE A 134 -0.05 -49.39 -0.32
C ILE A 134 0.71 -50.11 0.81
N ASN A 135 0.98 -49.42 1.93
CA ASN A 135 1.62 -50.07 3.08
C ASN A 135 0.75 -51.22 3.65
N LYS A 136 -0.57 -51.07 3.66
CA LYS A 136 -1.49 -52.13 4.04
C LYS A 136 -1.40 -53.30 3.05
N SER A 137 -1.42 -53.03 1.75
CA SER A 137 -1.25 -54.04 0.71
C SER A 137 0.10 -54.78 0.83
N ILE A 138 1.19 -54.05 1.10
CA ILE A 138 2.52 -54.67 1.35
C ILE A 138 2.47 -55.58 2.58
N ALA A 139 1.78 -55.20 3.67
CA ALA A 139 1.64 -56.02 4.84
C ALA A 139 0.85 -57.32 4.54
N ASP A 140 -0.26 -57.19 3.81
CA ASP A 140 -1.09 -58.33 3.41
C ASP A 140 -0.32 -59.30 2.49
N LEU A 141 0.45 -58.79 1.53
CA LEU A 141 1.30 -59.60 0.65
C LEU A 141 2.43 -60.31 1.41
N ARG A 142 3.00 -59.68 2.45
CA ARG A 142 3.98 -60.33 3.32
C ARG A 142 3.39 -61.47 4.13
N ILE A 143 2.16 -61.28 4.64
CA ILE A 143 1.43 -62.35 5.35
C ILE A 143 1.13 -63.51 4.38
N ALA A 144 0.66 -63.22 3.16
CA ALA A 144 0.39 -64.23 2.17
C ALA A 144 1.66 -65.00 1.75
N LEU A 145 2.83 -64.32 1.71
CA LEU A 145 4.12 -64.97 1.42
C LEU A 145 4.64 -65.82 2.59
N SER A 146 4.32 -65.45 3.83
CA SER A 146 4.68 -66.26 5.01
C SER A 146 3.87 -67.53 5.17
N ASN A 147 2.59 -67.50 4.68
CA ASN A 147 1.72 -68.67 4.65
C ASN A 147 1.24 -68.98 3.24
N PRO A 148 2.11 -69.50 2.36
CA PRO A 148 1.73 -69.83 0.99
C PRO A 148 0.72 -70.95 0.96
N ALA A 149 -0.31 -70.80 0.10
CA ALA A 149 -1.30 -71.83 -0.12
C ALA A 149 -0.65 -73.18 -0.43
N GLN A 150 -0.93 -74.17 0.37
CA GLN A 150 -0.40 -75.49 0.18
C GLN A 150 -1.21 -76.23 -0.90
N ILE A 151 -0.51 -76.80 -1.86
CA ILE A 151 -1.08 -77.70 -2.87
C ILE A 151 -0.77 -79.12 -2.42
N GLN A 152 -1.86 -79.91 -2.24
CA GLN A 152 -1.73 -81.30 -1.94
C GLN A 152 -2.01 -82.08 -3.19
N TYR A 153 -1.11 -82.98 -3.55
CA TYR A 153 -1.33 -83.93 -4.61
C TYR A 153 -0.76 -85.36 -4.24
N ILE A 154 -1.39 -86.38 -4.75
CA ILE A 154 -0.91 -87.75 -4.56
C ILE A 154 0.13 -88.06 -5.65
N ASP A 155 1.32 -88.36 -5.23
CA ASP A 155 2.37 -88.78 -6.14
C ASP A 155 1.99 -90.17 -6.73
N LYS A 156 2.00 -90.25 -8.09
CA LYS A 156 1.54 -91.45 -8.80
C LYS A 156 2.49 -92.67 -8.71
N GLU A 157 3.74 -92.42 -8.36
CA GLU A 157 4.73 -93.46 -8.24
C GLU A 157 4.81 -94.03 -6.81
N SER A 158 4.75 -93.18 -5.84
CA SER A 158 4.87 -93.56 -4.41
C SER A 158 3.56 -93.69 -3.67
N GLY A 159 2.45 -93.24 -4.24
CA GLY A 159 1.13 -93.24 -3.57
C GLY A 159 1.05 -92.32 -2.35
N THR A 160 2.04 -91.53 -2.06
CA THR A 160 2.13 -90.64 -0.91
C THR A 160 1.53 -89.27 -1.21
N LEU A 161 0.85 -88.65 -0.16
CA LEU A 161 0.35 -87.34 -0.26
C LEU A 161 1.51 -86.31 -0.10
N ILE A 162 1.84 -85.63 -1.20
CA ILE A 162 2.82 -84.55 -1.14
C ILE A 162 2.15 -83.24 -1.00
N THR A 163 2.55 -82.52 0.05
CA THR A 163 2.11 -81.14 0.31
C THR A 163 3.24 -80.20 -0.07
N THR A 164 2.99 -79.36 -1.05
CA THR A 164 4.00 -78.36 -1.52
C THR A 164 3.34 -77.03 -1.79
N SER A 165 4.10 -75.97 -1.72
CA SER A 165 3.62 -74.67 -2.12
C SER A 165 3.87 -74.46 -3.62
N SER A 166 2.90 -73.84 -4.32
CA SER A 166 3.06 -73.53 -5.73
C SER A 166 4.18 -72.48 -5.91
N SER A 167 5.26 -72.89 -6.56
CA SER A 167 6.40 -72.00 -6.87
C SER A 167 6.00 -70.80 -7.79
N SER A 168 5.00 -71.04 -8.65
CA SER A 168 4.46 -69.98 -9.53
C SER A 168 3.66 -68.95 -8.76
N ALA A 169 2.79 -69.39 -7.82
CA ALA A 169 2.02 -68.51 -6.95
C ALA A 169 2.95 -67.64 -6.05
N ARG A 170 3.99 -68.28 -5.50
CA ARG A 170 4.96 -67.57 -4.68
C ARG A 170 5.74 -66.51 -5.49
N ARG A 171 6.14 -66.79 -6.72
CA ARG A 171 6.78 -65.82 -7.63
C ARG A 171 5.84 -64.68 -8.00
N ALA A 172 4.56 -64.94 -8.23
CA ALA A 172 3.54 -63.94 -8.48
C ALA A 172 3.42 -62.97 -7.31
N LEU A 173 3.28 -63.49 -6.08
CA LEU A 173 3.20 -62.66 -4.85
C LEU A 173 4.48 -61.85 -4.60
N GLN A 174 5.68 -62.41 -4.91
CA GLN A 174 6.96 -61.71 -4.83
C GLN A 174 7.01 -60.52 -5.82
N ASN A 175 6.58 -60.75 -7.06
CA ASN A 175 6.53 -59.69 -8.08
C ASN A 175 5.57 -58.58 -7.67
N GLU A 176 4.39 -58.93 -7.16
CA GLU A 176 3.41 -57.95 -6.68
C GLU A 176 3.92 -57.17 -5.47
N LEU A 177 4.62 -57.83 -4.53
CA LEU A 177 5.30 -57.14 -3.42
C LEU A 177 6.38 -56.18 -3.90
N THR A 178 7.14 -56.56 -4.91
CA THR A 178 8.16 -55.68 -5.49
C THR A 178 7.53 -54.44 -6.14
N LEU A 179 6.45 -54.62 -6.92
CA LEU A 179 5.70 -53.55 -7.54
C LEU A 179 5.11 -52.60 -6.49
N ALA A 180 4.46 -53.14 -5.45
CA ALA A 180 3.90 -52.32 -4.36
C ALA A 180 4.96 -51.53 -3.60
N THR A 181 6.15 -52.14 -3.37
CA THR A 181 7.28 -51.45 -2.72
C THR A 181 7.81 -50.32 -3.58
N THR A 182 7.99 -50.58 -4.89
CA THR A 182 8.43 -49.53 -5.84
C THR A 182 7.41 -48.38 -5.94
N SER A 183 6.12 -48.70 -5.95
CA SER A 183 5.05 -47.69 -5.94
C SER A 183 5.10 -46.84 -4.67
N ARG A 184 5.26 -47.45 -3.49
CA ARG A 184 5.43 -46.74 -2.22
C ARG A 184 6.64 -45.80 -2.25
N ASP A 185 7.77 -46.25 -2.80
CA ASP A 185 8.99 -45.44 -2.90
C ASP A 185 8.79 -44.25 -3.87
N GLY A 186 8.08 -44.48 -4.97
CA GLY A 186 7.65 -43.41 -5.88
C GLY A 186 6.74 -42.36 -5.19
N ILE A 187 5.83 -42.81 -4.33
CA ILE A 187 4.98 -41.89 -3.54
C ILE A 187 5.80 -41.11 -2.52
N ASN A 188 6.79 -41.72 -1.87
CA ASN A 188 7.67 -41.00 -0.95
C ASN A 188 8.39 -39.83 -1.65
N ILE A 189 8.92 -40.06 -2.85
CA ILE A 189 9.56 -38.99 -3.66
C ILE A 189 8.58 -37.87 -3.97
N LYS A 190 7.33 -38.19 -4.31
CA LYS A 190 6.30 -37.21 -4.57
C LYS A 190 5.96 -36.41 -3.30
N ILE A 191 5.86 -37.07 -2.15
CA ILE A 191 5.60 -36.41 -0.85
C ILE A 191 6.74 -35.42 -0.52
N GLU A 192 8.00 -35.81 -0.70
CA GLU A 192 9.15 -34.94 -0.48
C GLU A 192 9.12 -33.73 -1.40
N ALA A 193 8.82 -33.89 -2.69
CA ALA A 193 8.70 -32.81 -3.63
C ALA A 193 7.56 -31.82 -3.26
N VAL A 194 6.43 -32.34 -2.76
CA VAL A 194 5.31 -31.53 -2.28
C VAL A 194 5.69 -30.79 -0.99
N MET A 195 6.39 -31.44 -0.07
CA MET A 195 6.89 -30.79 1.16
C MET A 195 7.86 -29.67 0.84
N ASP A 196 8.76 -29.85 -0.12
CA ASP A 196 9.68 -28.82 -0.58
C ASP A 196 8.92 -27.62 -1.20
N SER A 197 7.84 -27.92 -1.94
CA SER A 197 6.95 -26.90 -2.50
C SER A 197 6.20 -26.13 -1.41
N ILE A 198 5.75 -26.79 -0.34
CA ILE A 198 5.13 -26.14 0.84
C ILE A 198 6.15 -25.22 1.51
N ASN A 199 7.35 -25.69 1.80
CA ASN A 199 8.39 -24.89 2.45
C ASN A 199 8.75 -23.65 1.63
N ARG A 200 8.84 -23.77 0.29
CA ARG A 200 9.08 -22.62 -0.59
C ARG A 200 7.91 -21.61 -0.55
N THR A 201 6.69 -22.10 -0.46
CA THR A 201 5.49 -21.28 -0.37
C THR A 201 5.44 -20.54 0.97
N ASP A 202 5.80 -21.22 2.07
CA ASP A 202 5.87 -20.62 3.41
C ASP A 202 6.94 -19.51 3.46
N MET A 203 8.12 -19.76 2.88
CA MET A 203 9.16 -18.72 2.79
C MET A 203 8.72 -17.53 1.95
N ALA A 204 8.05 -17.77 0.81
CA ALA A 204 7.55 -16.68 -0.03
C ALA A 204 6.45 -15.87 0.65
N LEU A 205 5.63 -16.50 1.48
CA LEU A 205 4.60 -15.83 2.29
C LEU A 205 5.24 -14.93 3.35
N LEU A 206 6.20 -15.49 4.10
CA LEU A 206 6.92 -14.74 5.12
C LEU A 206 7.70 -13.54 4.56
N ASP A 207 8.39 -13.73 3.42
CA ASP A 207 9.11 -12.65 2.73
C ASP A 207 8.19 -11.51 2.33
N LYS A 208 7.00 -11.85 1.82
CA LYS A 208 5.99 -10.87 1.44
C LYS A 208 5.36 -10.16 2.63
N GLU A 209 5.12 -10.86 3.73
CA GLU A 209 4.60 -10.25 4.96
C GLU A 209 5.61 -9.30 5.60
N ILE A 210 6.89 -9.66 5.63
CA ILE A 210 7.95 -8.80 6.19
C ILE A 210 8.20 -7.58 5.32
N SER A 211 8.13 -7.70 3.99
CA SER A 211 8.38 -6.61 3.05
C SER A 211 7.17 -5.69 2.83
N ASN A 212 6.11 -5.82 3.64
CA ASN A 212 4.87 -5.04 3.47
C ASN A 212 4.98 -3.63 4.05
N GLU A 213 5.77 -2.77 3.40
CA GLU A 213 5.89 -1.35 3.75
C GLU A 213 4.56 -0.60 3.54
N ALA A 214 3.82 -0.92 2.47
CA ALA A 214 2.56 -0.27 2.14
C ALA A 214 1.48 -0.46 3.23
N GLU A 215 1.42 -1.61 3.88
CA GLU A 215 0.49 -1.84 4.99
C GLU A 215 0.87 -1.04 6.23
N SER A 216 2.17 -0.91 6.51
CA SER A 216 2.68 -0.07 7.60
C SER A 216 2.34 1.41 7.39
N GLU A 217 2.46 1.92 6.16
CA GLU A 217 2.12 3.31 5.82
C GLU A 217 0.62 3.60 5.95
N LEU A 218 -0.23 2.65 5.55
CA LEU A 218 -1.69 2.80 5.62
C LEU A 218 -2.27 2.48 7.01
N GLY A 219 -1.50 1.88 7.90
CA GLY A 219 -1.95 1.43 9.22
C GLY A 219 -2.72 2.46 10.04
N PRO A 220 -2.22 3.70 10.22
CA PRO A 220 -2.93 4.75 10.96
C PRO A 220 -4.29 5.11 10.35
N LEU A 221 -4.40 5.14 9.03
CA LEU A 221 -5.63 5.44 8.32
C LEU A 221 -6.61 4.25 8.34
N LYS A 222 -6.11 3.01 8.24
CA LYS A 222 -6.91 1.80 8.45
C LYS A 222 -7.53 1.78 9.85
N TYR A 223 -6.74 2.06 10.89
CA TYR A 223 -7.23 2.15 12.26
C TYR A 223 -8.32 3.21 12.43
N LEU A 224 -8.14 4.38 11.79
CA LEU A 224 -9.15 5.45 11.83
C LEU A 224 -10.44 5.01 11.11
N ALA A 225 -10.34 4.33 9.98
CA ALA A 225 -11.48 3.79 9.25
C ALA A 225 -12.26 2.76 10.09
N GLU A 226 -11.56 1.82 10.71
CA GLU A 226 -12.16 0.82 11.61
C GLU A 226 -12.84 1.48 12.81
N THR A 227 -12.19 2.47 13.45
CA THR A 227 -12.73 3.15 14.63
C THR A 227 -13.96 3.99 14.29
N THR A 228 -13.99 4.60 13.11
CA THR A 228 -15.14 5.43 12.66
C THR A 228 -16.24 4.62 11.99
N GLY A 229 -15.99 3.36 11.64
CA GLY A 229 -16.90 2.50 10.89
C GLY A 229 -17.15 2.97 9.46
N GLN A 230 -16.27 3.83 8.93
CA GLN A 230 -16.37 4.37 7.57
C GLN A 230 -15.43 3.64 6.60
N PRO A 231 -15.79 3.55 5.31
CA PRO A 231 -14.89 3.02 4.30
C PRO A 231 -13.57 3.80 4.26
N MET A 232 -12.45 3.10 4.09
CA MET A 232 -11.11 3.68 4.04
C MET A 232 -11.01 4.88 3.09
N ASN A 233 -11.61 4.77 1.91
CA ASN A 233 -11.60 5.82 0.89
C ASN A 233 -12.28 7.12 1.36
N GLU A 234 -13.34 7.02 2.14
CA GLU A 234 -14.05 8.18 2.69
C GLU A 234 -13.23 8.86 3.78
N VAL A 235 -12.64 8.07 4.68
CA VAL A 235 -11.76 8.59 5.74
C VAL A 235 -10.58 9.35 5.14
N VAL A 236 -9.91 8.74 4.16
CA VAL A 236 -8.79 9.40 3.45
C VAL A 236 -9.23 10.68 2.77
N ASN A 237 -10.35 10.66 2.05
CA ASN A 237 -10.88 11.83 1.37
C ASN A 237 -11.17 12.98 2.34
N TRP A 238 -11.82 12.70 3.46
CA TRP A 238 -12.06 13.70 4.51
C TRP A 238 -10.77 14.24 5.11
N PHE A 239 -9.79 13.37 5.33
CA PHE A 239 -8.49 13.78 5.86
C PHE A 239 -7.72 14.68 4.89
N LEU A 240 -7.74 14.35 3.60
CA LEU A 240 -7.14 15.18 2.55
C LEU A 240 -7.83 16.54 2.45
N LEU A 241 -9.16 16.60 2.46
CA LEU A 241 -9.91 17.84 2.44
C LEU A 241 -9.61 18.71 3.67
N LEU A 242 -9.47 18.10 4.85
CA LEU A 242 -9.10 18.82 6.07
C LEU A 242 -7.70 19.46 5.94
N ILE A 243 -6.72 18.71 5.48
CA ILE A 243 -5.35 19.21 5.26
C ILE A 243 -5.39 20.42 4.32
N ILE A 244 -6.06 20.29 3.18
CA ILE A 244 -6.13 21.33 2.16
C ILE A 244 -6.83 22.57 2.69
N PHE A 245 -7.96 22.39 3.36
CA PHE A 245 -8.75 23.48 3.93
C PHE A 245 -7.95 24.30 4.97
N VAL A 246 -7.04 23.65 5.69
CA VAL A 246 -6.16 24.35 6.65
C VAL A 246 -4.95 24.95 5.95
N PHE A 247 -4.31 24.22 5.03
CA PHE A 247 -2.98 24.54 4.51
C PHE A 247 -2.99 25.77 3.59
N ASP A 248 -3.91 25.83 2.63
CA ASP A 248 -3.94 26.88 1.61
C ASP A 248 -4.42 28.25 2.17
N PRO A 249 -5.51 28.34 2.94
CA PRO A 249 -5.86 29.59 3.62
C PRO A 249 -4.81 30.04 4.65
N LEU A 250 -4.15 29.08 5.34
CA LEU A 250 -3.10 29.41 6.30
C LEU A 250 -1.90 30.07 5.64
N ALA A 251 -1.50 29.63 4.46
CA ALA A 251 -0.41 30.23 3.69
C ALA A 251 -0.68 31.74 3.44
N ILE A 252 -1.89 32.05 2.98
CA ILE A 252 -2.32 33.45 2.74
C ILE A 252 -2.37 34.24 4.05
N ALA A 253 -2.98 33.67 5.09
CA ALA A 253 -3.10 34.33 6.40
C ALA A 253 -1.73 34.69 6.99
N LEU A 254 -0.74 33.79 6.85
CA LEU A 254 0.62 34.03 7.32
C LEU A 254 1.34 35.13 6.51
N VAL A 255 1.13 35.22 5.21
CA VAL A 255 1.66 36.30 4.39
C VAL A 255 1.07 37.66 4.82
N VAL A 256 -0.24 37.70 5.04
CA VAL A 256 -0.90 38.91 5.56
C VAL A 256 -0.39 39.27 6.97
N ALA A 257 -0.26 38.27 7.86
CA ALA A 257 0.27 38.48 9.21
C ALA A 257 1.73 38.99 9.20
N ALA A 258 2.57 38.49 8.28
CA ALA A 258 3.94 38.98 8.09
C ALA A 258 3.94 40.47 7.66
N ASN A 259 3.09 40.81 6.68
CA ASN A 259 2.93 42.23 6.25
C ASN A 259 2.49 43.12 7.39
N MET A 260 1.52 42.66 8.22
CA MET A 260 1.05 43.41 9.42
C MET A 260 2.19 43.63 10.42
N ALA A 261 2.95 42.59 10.71
CA ALA A 261 4.03 42.65 11.68
C ALA A 261 5.16 43.59 11.23
N PHE A 262 5.52 43.59 9.94
CA PHE A 262 6.51 44.54 9.39
C PHE A 262 5.97 45.98 9.37
N ALA A 263 4.69 46.20 9.04
CA ALA A 263 4.07 47.51 9.09
C ALA A 263 4.08 48.11 10.51
N GLN A 264 3.84 47.30 11.54
CA GLN A 264 3.93 47.76 12.95
C GLN A 264 5.36 48.17 13.34
N ILE A 265 6.38 47.48 12.87
CA ILE A 265 7.78 47.86 13.14
C ILE A 265 8.07 49.21 12.50
N ARG A 266 7.68 49.40 11.22
CA ARG A 266 7.91 50.67 10.51
C ARG A 266 7.28 51.84 11.26
N LYS A 267 6.04 51.70 11.74
CA LYS A 267 5.37 52.70 12.55
C LYS A 267 6.08 53.00 13.88
N LEU A 268 6.71 52.02 14.49
CA LEU A 268 7.47 52.19 15.74
C LEU A 268 8.86 52.81 15.53
N GLU A 269 9.42 52.69 14.34
CA GLU A 269 10.75 53.23 14.01
C GLU A 269 10.69 54.67 13.44
N ASP A 270 9.58 55.05 12.84
CA ASP A 270 9.39 56.44 12.33
C ASP A 270 8.05 57.08 12.80
N PRO A 271 7.97 57.55 14.05
CA PRO A 271 6.79 58.22 14.58
C PRO A 271 6.47 59.55 13.87
N GLN A 272 7.41 60.10 13.08
CA GLN A 272 7.20 61.39 12.41
C GLN A 272 6.41 61.27 11.11
N GLU A 273 6.41 60.13 10.46
CA GLU A 273 5.61 59.91 9.26
C GLU A 273 4.10 59.94 9.54
N GLU A 274 3.67 59.49 10.73
CA GLU A 274 2.27 59.56 11.18
C GLU A 274 1.79 60.99 11.39
N TYR A 275 2.65 61.88 11.90
CA TYR A 275 2.38 63.30 12.04
C TYR A 275 2.26 64.03 10.70
N PHE A 276 3.04 63.66 9.70
CA PHE A 276 3.02 64.24 8.35
C PHE A 276 1.76 63.84 7.58
N ILE A 277 1.36 62.55 7.67
CA ILE A 277 0.15 62.03 7.00
C ILE A 277 -1.10 62.62 7.61
N ALA A 278 -1.21 62.66 8.95
CA ALA A 278 -2.33 63.26 9.66
C ALA A 278 -2.49 64.78 9.40
N ARG A 279 -1.41 65.49 9.06
CA ARG A 279 -1.42 66.92 8.75
C ARG A 279 -1.84 67.22 7.32
N ASN A 280 -1.60 66.30 6.37
CA ASN A 280 -1.94 66.47 4.96
C ASN A 280 -3.31 65.91 4.55
N THR A 281 -4.00 65.22 5.45
CA THR A 281 -5.36 64.66 5.26
C THR A 281 -6.46 65.46 5.94
N ARG A 282 -6.13 66.63 6.51
CA ARG A 282 -7.06 67.70 6.90
C ARG A 282 -7.02 68.83 5.91
#